data_7405872c1bc6f9ab77cd6aef60bd2430
#
_entry.id   7405872c1bc6f9ab77cd6aef60bd2430
#
_cell.length_a   1.000
_cell.length_b   1.000
_cell.length_c   1.000
_cell.angle_alpha   90.00
_cell.angle_beta   90.00
_cell.angle_gamma   90.00
#
_symmetry.space_group_name_H-M   'P 1'
#
loop_
_entity.id
_entity.type
_entity.pdbx_description
1 polymer ?
#
loop_
_entity_poly.entity_id
_entity_poly.type
_entity_poly.pdbx_seq_one_letter_code
_entity_poly.pdbx_strand_id
1 'polypeptide(L)'
;MITVDDATEILNRFSLDRRTYVELKDSFGRVLAEDIVSEIDVPSFDRSDMDGYAIRDQDLDGRRFKLVGEMHAGGDLEVAIGEGECSWVATGANIPDGANLVVPVENTEKIGDDVIVYEPGKEPHISERGCDMKQGETVLKMGCIVNDRNIGILAALGIRNVPVYDMPTVAIISTGDELARINDVNSITLSAIVAQSGGSPVFMGTATDEISHVKHKIKEATKCDIIITSGGISSGKKDLMPIVVSELGGVLFHRVKMRPGMPMLAGMIDEKPILCMPGNVTSCLVCGHVFLPPMIRRMVHLPFAGLGGVRRARLSEEVVSEYGMRRYLPVKLVDGVAYPTFKGSSLITSIGHADGMVVIGEEETIRKGEVDVQVL
;
A
#
# COMPACT_ATOMS: atom_id res chain seq x y z
N MET A 1 33.22 5.43 5.73
CA MET A 1 31.98 6.23 5.88
C MET A 1 31.53 6.67 4.49
N ILE A 2 30.29 6.40 4.12
CA ILE A 2 29.72 6.70 2.80
C ILE A 2 28.62 7.77 2.93
N THR A 3 28.15 8.33 1.81
CA THR A 3 27.02 9.26 1.80
C THR A 3 25.71 8.54 2.05
N VAL A 4 24.65 9.27 2.37
CA VAL A 4 23.30 8.70 2.49
C VAL A 4 22.81 8.15 1.15
N ASP A 5 23.14 8.85 0.06
CA ASP A 5 22.73 8.47 -1.29
C ASP A 5 23.40 7.16 -1.72
N ASP A 6 24.71 7.02 -1.51
CA ASP A 6 25.45 5.78 -1.79
C ASP A 6 24.87 4.60 -0.97
N ALA A 7 24.59 4.84 0.33
CA ALA A 7 23.99 3.82 1.20
C ALA A 7 22.61 3.39 0.69
N THR A 8 21.78 4.36 0.31
CA THR A 8 20.43 4.11 -0.24
C THR A 8 20.52 3.37 -1.57
N GLU A 9 21.45 3.73 -2.46
CA GLU A 9 21.65 3.03 -3.73
C GLU A 9 22.06 1.57 -3.52
N ILE A 10 22.98 1.29 -2.58
CA ILE A 10 23.38 -0.07 -2.23
C ILE A 10 22.19 -0.88 -1.72
N LEU A 11 21.39 -0.32 -0.81
CA LEU A 11 20.24 -0.99 -0.23
C LEU A 11 19.10 -1.21 -1.25
N ASN A 12 18.96 -0.31 -2.20
CA ASN A 12 17.96 -0.42 -3.27
C ASN A 12 18.31 -1.46 -4.35
N ARG A 13 19.47 -2.09 -4.31
CA ARG A 13 19.82 -3.22 -5.21
C ARG A 13 19.12 -4.51 -4.79
N PHE A 14 18.65 -4.60 -3.56
CA PHE A 14 17.90 -5.76 -3.11
C PHE A 14 16.49 -5.73 -3.69
N SER A 15 16.08 -6.86 -4.25
CA SER A 15 14.76 -7.06 -4.84
C SER A 15 14.18 -8.40 -4.39
N LEU A 16 12.86 -8.49 -4.35
CA LEU A 16 12.13 -9.71 -4.09
C LEU A 16 11.11 -9.89 -5.21
N ASP A 17 11.36 -10.86 -6.11
CA ASP A 17 10.42 -11.19 -7.19
C ASP A 17 9.66 -12.48 -6.84
N ARG A 18 9.05 -12.48 -5.66
CA ARG A 18 8.22 -13.57 -5.19
C ARG A 18 6.75 -13.16 -5.27
N ARG A 19 5.94 -14.04 -5.88
CA ARG A 19 4.52 -13.84 -6.09
C ARG A 19 3.72 -14.79 -5.20
N THR A 20 2.54 -14.36 -4.80
CA THR A 20 1.63 -15.16 -3.99
C THR A 20 0.18 -14.81 -4.35
N TYR A 21 -0.75 -15.63 -3.87
CA TYR A 21 -2.19 -15.35 -3.96
C TYR A 21 -2.70 -15.02 -2.56
N VAL A 22 -3.48 -13.94 -2.47
CA VAL A 22 -4.16 -13.56 -1.23
C VAL A 22 -5.67 -13.54 -1.46
N GLU A 23 -6.45 -13.77 -0.41
CA GLU A 23 -7.89 -13.57 -0.51
C GLU A 23 -8.21 -12.12 -0.86
N LEU A 24 -9.29 -11.90 -1.62
CA LEU A 24 -9.70 -10.56 -2.07
C LEU A 24 -9.76 -9.55 -0.91
N LYS A 25 -10.28 -9.95 0.26
CA LYS A 25 -10.35 -9.09 1.46
C LYS A 25 -8.98 -8.62 1.97
N ASP A 26 -7.92 -9.40 1.72
CA ASP A 26 -6.55 -9.15 2.19
C ASP A 26 -5.67 -8.51 1.09
N SER A 27 -6.27 -8.18 -0.06
CA SER A 27 -5.55 -7.60 -1.21
C SER A 27 -5.36 -6.10 -1.14
N PHE A 28 -6.09 -5.38 -0.27
CA PHE A 28 -5.99 -3.93 -0.14
C PHE A 28 -4.56 -3.45 0.13
N GLY A 29 -4.08 -2.48 -0.65
CA GLY A 29 -2.73 -1.94 -0.52
C GLY A 29 -1.61 -2.83 -1.08
N ARG A 30 -1.94 -4.05 -1.57
CA ARG A 30 -0.98 -4.94 -2.23
C ARG A 30 -0.76 -4.52 -3.68
N VAL A 31 0.34 -4.96 -4.27
CA VAL A 31 0.66 -4.69 -5.67
C VAL A 31 0.37 -5.92 -6.52
N LEU A 32 -0.39 -5.77 -7.59
CA LEU A 32 -0.70 -6.85 -8.51
C LEU A 32 0.57 -7.40 -9.17
N ALA A 33 0.73 -8.72 -9.13
CA ALA A 33 1.86 -9.44 -9.71
C ALA A 33 1.59 -9.94 -11.14
N GLU A 34 0.35 -9.79 -11.62
CA GLU A 34 -0.09 -10.19 -12.96
C GLU A 34 -1.15 -9.22 -13.47
N ASP A 35 -1.35 -9.16 -14.80
CA ASP A 35 -2.49 -8.48 -15.40
C ASP A 35 -3.77 -9.23 -15.05
N ILE A 36 -4.83 -8.51 -14.71
CA ILE A 36 -6.16 -9.06 -14.53
C ILE A 36 -6.91 -8.92 -15.83
N VAL A 37 -7.23 -10.05 -16.43
CA VAL A 37 -8.01 -10.15 -17.66
C VAL A 37 -9.41 -10.63 -17.31
N SER A 38 -10.43 -9.97 -17.84
CA SER A 38 -11.81 -10.41 -17.64
C SER A 38 -12.07 -11.74 -18.37
N GLU A 39 -12.50 -12.77 -17.64
CA GLU A 39 -12.91 -14.06 -18.22
C GLU A 39 -14.39 -14.06 -18.67
N ILE A 40 -15.14 -13.01 -18.33
CA ILE A 40 -16.58 -12.87 -18.61
C ILE A 40 -16.89 -11.47 -19.11
N ASP A 41 -18.03 -11.30 -19.77
CA ASP A 41 -18.63 -9.97 -19.99
C ASP A 41 -19.28 -9.48 -18.69
N VAL A 42 -19.18 -8.17 -18.41
CA VAL A 42 -19.89 -7.53 -17.30
C VAL A 42 -20.69 -6.34 -17.84
N PRO A 43 -22.01 -6.34 -17.68
CA PRO A 43 -22.83 -7.47 -17.21
C PRO A 43 -22.76 -8.65 -18.18
N SER A 44 -23.11 -9.87 -17.71
CA SER A 44 -23.05 -11.08 -18.51
C SER A 44 -24.27 -11.27 -19.46
N PHE A 45 -25.24 -10.38 -19.35
CA PHE A 45 -26.46 -10.31 -20.17
C PHE A 45 -26.97 -8.87 -20.25
N ASP A 46 -27.86 -8.58 -21.19
CA ASP A 46 -28.55 -7.30 -21.26
C ASP A 46 -29.48 -7.15 -20.07
N ARG A 47 -29.34 -6.06 -19.32
CA ARG A 47 -30.09 -5.84 -18.08
C ARG A 47 -30.79 -4.49 -18.06
N SER A 48 -31.92 -4.44 -17.36
CA SER A 48 -32.62 -3.19 -17.14
C SER A 48 -31.88 -2.27 -16.16
N ASP A 49 -31.80 -0.99 -16.51
CA ASP A 49 -31.24 0.06 -15.66
C ASP A 49 -32.28 0.65 -14.71
N MET A 50 -33.58 0.35 -14.95
CA MET A 50 -34.71 0.93 -14.20
C MET A 50 -35.79 -0.11 -13.95
N ASP A 51 -36.62 0.13 -12.95
CA ASP A 51 -37.90 -0.56 -12.78
C ASP A 51 -38.88 -0.04 -13.83
N GLY A 52 -39.48 -0.94 -14.63
CA GLY A 52 -40.32 -0.51 -15.72
C GLY A 52 -40.89 -1.65 -16.54
N TYR A 53 -41.34 -1.32 -17.73
CA TYR A 53 -41.90 -2.28 -18.68
C TYR A 53 -41.00 -2.39 -19.90
N ALA A 54 -40.49 -3.57 -20.16
CA ALA A 54 -39.73 -3.91 -21.33
C ALA A 54 -40.69 -4.12 -22.52
N ILE A 55 -40.45 -3.41 -23.62
CA ILE A 55 -41.29 -3.40 -24.82
C ILE A 55 -40.41 -3.44 -26.08
N ARG A 56 -41.04 -3.60 -27.20
CA ARG A 56 -40.45 -3.36 -28.52
C ARG A 56 -40.71 -1.91 -28.92
N ASP A 57 -39.67 -1.16 -29.21
CA ASP A 57 -39.77 0.27 -29.57
C ASP A 57 -40.62 0.52 -30.84
N GLN A 58 -40.63 -0.43 -31.78
CA GLN A 58 -41.43 -0.39 -32.98
C GLN A 58 -42.96 -0.44 -32.74
N ASP A 59 -43.37 -0.90 -31.55
CA ASP A 59 -44.80 -1.01 -31.19
C ASP A 59 -45.32 0.22 -30.43
N LEU A 60 -44.49 1.24 -30.24
CA LEU A 60 -44.81 2.45 -29.46
C LEU A 60 -46.01 3.24 -29.97
N ASP A 61 -46.33 3.19 -31.28
CA ASP A 61 -47.48 3.90 -31.85
C ASP A 61 -48.79 3.47 -31.22
N GLY A 62 -48.89 2.22 -30.73
CA GLY A 62 -50.07 1.68 -30.07
C GLY A 62 -50.25 2.16 -28.63
N ARG A 63 -49.20 2.58 -27.94
CA ARG A 63 -49.14 3.04 -26.54
C ARG A 63 -49.83 2.16 -25.51
N ARG A 64 -50.36 1.00 -25.88
CA ARG A 64 -51.03 0.02 -25.02
C ARG A 64 -50.46 -1.35 -25.28
N PHE A 65 -49.97 -1.98 -24.21
CA PHE A 65 -49.29 -3.26 -24.28
C PHE A 65 -49.94 -4.24 -23.31
N LYS A 66 -50.01 -5.51 -23.69
CA LYS A 66 -50.47 -6.58 -22.85
C LYS A 66 -49.32 -7.07 -21.95
N LEU A 67 -49.49 -7.06 -20.64
CA LEU A 67 -48.50 -7.61 -19.69
C LEU A 67 -48.52 -9.13 -19.76
N VAL A 68 -47.38 -9.73 -20.17
CA VAL A 68 -47.25 -11.20 -20.33
C VAL A 68 -46.32 -11.84 -19.29
N GLY A 69 -45.59 -11.07 -18.52
CA GLY A 69 -44.69 -11.58 -17.51
C GLY A 69 -44.03 -10.53 -16.64
N GLU A 70 -43.25 -11.00 -15.64
CA GLU A 70 -42.47 -10.18 -14.74
C GLU A 70 -41.08 -10.78 -14.58
N MET A 71 -40.02 -9.94 -14.73
CA MET A 71 -38.62 -10.33 -14.61
C MET A 71 -38.01 -9.67 -13.37
N HIS A 72 -37.43 -10.45 -12.48
CA HIS A 72 -36.78 -9.98 -11.28
C HIS A 72 -35.27 -10.19 -11.34
N ALA A 73 -34.51 -9.34 -10.69
CA ALA A 73 -33.06 -9.50 -10.60
C ALA A 73 -32.68 -10.85 -9.97
N GLY A 74 -31.85 -11.63 -10.65
CA GLY A 74 -31.45 -12.98 -10.20
C GLY A 74 -32.53 -14.06 -10.37
N GLY A 75 -33.62 -13.76 -11.09
CA GLY A 75 -34.67 -14.77 -11.40
C GLY A 75 -34.30 -15.60 -12.63
N ASP A 76 -34.70 -16.88 -12.63
CA ASP A 76 -34.45 -17.85 -13.70
C ASP A 76 -35.55 -17.87 -14.79
N LEU A 77 -36.53 -16.98 -14.72
CA LEU A 77 -37.65 -16.95 -15.69
C LEU A 77 -37.19 -16.29 -16.98
N GLU A 78 -37.27 -17.07 -18.07
CA GLU A 78 -37.13 -16.53 -19.43
C GLU A 78 -38.53 -16.15 -19.94
N VAL A 79 -38.74 -14.86 -20.19
CA VAL A 79 -39.94 -14.32 -20.80
C VAL A 79 -39.58 -13.80 -22.20
N ALA A 80 -40.40 -14.13 -23.18
CA ALA A 80 -40.32 -13.52 -24.52
C ALA A 80 -41.56 -12.66 -24.75
N ILE A 81 -41.40 -11.52 -25.44
CA ILE A 81 -42.48 -10.64 -25.79
C ILE A 81 -42.66 -10.57 -27.30
N GLY A 82 -43.94 -10.57 -27.73
CA GLY A 82 -44.36 -10.37 -29.11
C GLY A 82 -44.83 -8.95 -29.39
N GLU A 83 -45.48 -8.79 -30.54
CA GLU A 83 -46.10 -7.52 -30.96
C GLU A 83 -47.22 -7.11 -30.00
N GLY A 84 -47.15 -5.85 -29.51
CA GLY A 84 -48.10 -5.31 -28.54
C GLY A 84 -48.04 -5.92 -27.13
N GLU A 85 -47.00 -6.66 -26.82
CA GLU A 85 -46.76 -7.25 -25.49
C GLU A 85 -45.65 -6.52 -24.72
N CYS A 86 -45.72 -6.58 -23.39
CA CYS A 86 -44.69 -6.08 -22.50
C CYS A 86 -44.45 -7.05 -21.35
N SER A 87 -43.27 -6.95 -20.73
CA SER A 87 -42.95 -7.59 -19.45
C SER A 87 -42.53 -6.55 -18.45
N TRP A 88 -42.99 -6.66 -17.23
CA TRP A 88 -42.40 -5.87 -16.15
C TRP A 88 -40.98 -6.36 -15.84
N VAL A 89 -40.05 -5.41 -15.63
CA VAL A 89 -38.64 -5.70 -15.33
C VAL A 89 -38.21 -4.87 -14.14
N ALA A 90 -37.56 -5.53 -13.18
CA ALA A 90 -36.87 -4.82 -12.09
C ALA A 90 -35.48 -4.35 -12.55
N THR A 91 -34.98 -3.30 -11.95
CA THR A 91 -33.59 -2.87 -12.11
C THR A 91 -32.62 -4.03 -11.91
N GLY A 92 -31.72 -4.26 -12.86
CA GLY A 92 -30.77 -5.36 -12.86
C GLY A 92 -31.30 -6.71 -13.36
N ALA A 93 -32.60 -6.82 -13.69
CA ALA A 93 -33.16 -8.02 -14.29
C ALA A 93 -32.74 -8.17 -15.77
N ASN A 94 -32.75 -9.42 -16.28
CA ASN A 94 -32.56 -9.70 -17.70
C ASN A 94 -33.62 -8.97 -18.52
N ILE A 95 -33.25 -8.55 -19.71
CA ILE A 95 -34.20 -8.04 -20.70
C ILE A 95 -34.89 -9.23 -21.37
N PRO A 96 -36.27 -9.25 -21.46
CA PRO A 96 -36.99 -10.29 -22.16
C PRO A 96 -36.59 -10.38 -23.63
N ASP A 97 -36.60 -11.59 -24.17
CA ASP A 97 -36.40 -11.79 -25.61
C ASP A 97 -37.43 -10.98 -26.44
N GLY A 98 -36.94 -10.25 -27.42
CA GLY A 98 -37.77 -9.39 -28.28
C GLY A 98 -37.89 -7.94 -27.78
N ALA A 99 -37.56 -7.64 -26.52
CA ALA A 99 -37.55 -6.26 -26.02
C ALA A 99 -36.24 -5.54 -26.39
N ASN A 100 -36.35 -4.24 -26.64
CA ASN A 100 -35.20 -3.34 -26.90
C ASN A 100 -35.35 -1.95 -26.26
N LEU A 101 -36.40 -1.78 -25.43
CA LEU A 101 -36.63 -0.54 -24.69
C LEU A 101 -37.31 -0.88 -23.36
N VAL A 102 -36.85 -0.22 -22.30
CA VAL A 102 -37.52 -0.23 -21.00
C VAL A 102 -38.12 1.14 -20.76
N VAL A 103 -39.43 1.19 -20.56
CA VAL A 103 -40.15 2.40 -20.17
C VAL A 103 -40.26 2.44 -18.66
N PRO A 104 -39.73 3.48 -17.98
CA PRO A 104 -39.81 3.60 -16.52
C PRO A 104 -41.26 3.52 -16.03
N VAL A 105 -41.48 2.91 -14.87
CA VAL A 105 -42.82 2.72 -14.29
C VAL A 105 -43.54 4.04 -14.10
N GLU A 106 -42.83 5.15 -13.84
CA GLU A 106 -43.37 6.50 -13.68
C GLU A 106 -44.02 7.05 -14.94
N ASN A 107 -43.65 6.52 -16.10
CA ASN A 107 -44.14 6.96 -17.42
C ASN A 107 -45.26 6.02 -17.95
N THR A 108 -45.79 5.17 -17.10
CA THR A 108 -46.78 4.14 -17.46
C THR A 108 -47.94 4.07 -16.48
N GLU A 109 -49.04 3.47 -16.90
CA GLU A 109 -50.18 3.13 -16.04
C GLU A 109 -50.63 1.69 -16.32
N LYS A 110 -50.69 0.85 -15.28
CA LYS A 110 -51.22 -0.52 -15.37
C LYS A 110 -52.73 -0.49 -15.15
N ILE A 111 -53.50 -0.95 -16.13
CA ILE A 111 -54.95 -1.08 -16.04
C ILE A 111 -55.35 -2.54 -16.30
N GLY A 112 -55.57 -3.29 -15.24
CA GLY A 112 -55.77 -4.74 -15.35
C GLY A 112 -54.54 -5.46 -15.86
N ASP A 113 -54.65 -6.17 -16.99
CA ASP A 113 -53.52 -6.83 -17.65
C ASP A 113 -52.87 -5.98 -18.75
N ASP A 114 -53.32 -4.74 -18.94
CA ASP A 114 -52.77 -3.80 -19.90
C ASP A 114 -51.89 -2.75 -19.25
N VAL A 115 -50.89 -2.31 -19.98
CA VAL A 115 -49.98 -1.22 -19.62
C VAL A 115 -50.08 -0.12 -20.66
N ILE A 116 -50.38 1.09 -20.20
CA ILE A 116 -50.44 2.29 -21.07
C ILE A 116 -49.16 3.07 -20.88
N VAL A 117 -48.48 3.41 -21.98
CA VAL A 117 -47.28 4.21 -22.01
C VAL A 117 -47.63 5.66 -22.35
N TYR A 118 -47.35 6.59 -21.45
CA TYR A 118 -47.58 8.03 -21.68
C TYR A 118 -46.39 8.71 -22.37
N GLU A 119 -45.19 8.47 -21.82
CA GLU A 119 -43.92 9.03 -22.34
C GLU A 119 -42.84 7.93 -22.37
N PRO A 120 -42.53 7.37 -23.55
CA PRO A 120 -41.58 6.27 -23.65
C PRO A 120 -40.14 6.68 -23.31
N GLY A 121 -39.83 7.98 -23.33
CA GLY A 121 -38.45 8.45 -23.19
C GLY A 121 -37.67 8.37 -24.51
N LYS A 122 -36.39 8.76 -24.47
CA LYS A 122 -35.46 8.66 -25.61
C LYS A 122 -34.35 7.63 -25.37
N GLU A 123 -34.12 7.28 -24.12
CA GLU A 123 -33.06 6.35 -23.72
C GLU A 123 -33.63 4.94 -23.60
N PRO A 124 -32.92 3.92 -24.07
CA PRO A 124 -33.39 2.53 -24.01
C PRO A 124 -33.46 1.96 -22.58
N HIS A 125 -32.76 2.57 -21.61
CA HIS A 125 -32.65 2.12 -20.23
C HIS A 125 -32.23 0.64 -20.10
N ILE A 126 -31.31 0.22 -20.97
CA ILE A 126 -30.76 -1.12 -21.05
C ILE A 126 -29.23 -1.01 -21.02
N SER A 127 -28.63 -1.65 -20.07
CA SER A 127 -27.19 -1.91 -20.07
C SER A 127 -26.90 -3.17 -20.88
N GLU A 128 -26.28 -3.00 -22.05
CA GLU A 128 -25.93 -4.11 -22.93
C GLU A 128 -24.87 -5.02 -22.28
N ARG A 129 -24.91 -6.29 -22.60
CA ARG A 129 -23.90 -7.26 -22.22
C ARG A 129 -22.48 -6.76 -22.54
N GLY A 130 -21.58 -6.77 -21.55
CA GLY A 130 -20.19 -6.38 -21.70
C GLY A 130 -19.98 -4.88 -21.90
N CYS A 131 -20.97 -4.03 -21.61
CA CYS A 131 -20.82 -2.58 -21.73
C CYS A 131 -19.85 -1.98 -20.70
N ASP A 132 -19.65 -2.62 -19.55
CA ASP A 132 -18.70 -2.20 -18.50
C ASP A 132 -17.31 -2.86 -18.68
N MET A 133 -17.28 -4.19 -18.84
CA MET A 133 -16.04 -4.95 -19.09
C MET A 133 -16.33 -6.08 -20.08
N LYS A 134 -15.46 -6.26 -21.07
CA LYS A 134 -15.59 -7.32 -22.08
C LYS A 134 -14.70 -8.52 -21.74
N GLN A 135 -15.18 -9.71 -22.04
CA GLN A 135 -14.35 -10.92 -21.99
C GLN A 135 -13.08 -10.73 -22.83
N GLY A 136 -11.91 -11.07 -22.26
CA GLY A 136 -10.60 -10.89 -22.85
C GLY A 136 -9.98 -9.51 -22.66
N GLU A 137 -10.69 -8.55 -22.05
CA GLU A 137 -10.16 -7.22 -21.76
C GLU A 137 -9.26 -7.26 -20.54
N THR A 138 -8.10 -6.57 -20.61
CA THR A 138 -7.24 -6.34 -19.46
C THR A 138 -7.79 -5.18 -18.63
N VAL A 139 -8.40 -5.48 -17.50
CA VAL A 139 -9.07 -4.49 -16.63
C VAL A 139 -8.16 -3.86 -15.58
N LEU A 140 -7.15 -4.59 -15.10
CA LEU A 140 -6.12 -4.06 -14.21
C LEU A 140 -4.75 -4.56 -14.66
N LYS A 141 -3.74 -3.69 -14.61
CA LYS A 141 -2.37 -4.01 -15.01
C LYS A 141 -1.52 -4.49 -13.85
N MET A 142 -0.58 -5.39 -14.13
CA MET A 142 0.52 -5.72 -13.23
C MET A 142 1.20 -4.45 -12.73
N GLY A 143 1.57 -4.42 -11.45
CA GLY A 143 2.15 -3.24 -10.79
C GLY A 143 1.10 -2.24 -10.26
N CYS A 144 -0.20 -2.45 -10.53
CA CYS A 144 -1.27 -1.65 -9.94
C CYS A 144 -1.37 -1.91 -8.43
N ILE A 145 -1.51 -0.85 -7.63
CA ILE A 145 -1.82 -0.97 -6.20
C ILE A 145 -3.32 -1.18 -6.07
N VAL A 146 -3.71 -2.28 -5.43
CA VAL A 146 -5.11 -2.61 -5.18
C VAL A 146 -5.71 -1.63 -4.17
N ASN A 147 -6.65 -0.82 -4.63
CA ASN A 147 -7.42 0.10 -3.81
C ASN A 147 -8.88 -0.36 -3.72
N ASP A 148 -9.73 0.42 -3.05
CA ASP A 148 -11.16 0.15 -2.88
C ASP A 148 -11.91 -0.06 -4.22
N ARG A 149 -11.60 0.75 -5.24
CA ARG A 149 -12.22 0.64 -6.58
C ARG A 149 -11.76 -0.63 -7.31
N ASN A 150 -10.47 -0.95 -7.22
CA ASN A 150 -9.93 -2.17 -7.80
C ASN A 150 -10.53 -3.42 -7.15
N ILE A 151 -10.78 -3.41 -5.82
CA ILE A 151 -11.49 -4.48 -5.13
C ILE A 151 -12.90 -4.65 -5.71
N GLY A 152 -13.60 -3.54 -6.02
CA GLY A 152 -14.90 -3.59 -6.68
C GLY A 152 -14.86 -4.28 -8.05
N ILE A 153 -13.87 -3.96 -8.89
CA ILE A 153 -13.65 -4.61 -10.19
C ILE A 153 -13.38 -6.11 -10.00
N LEU A 154 -12.44 -6.47 -9.12
CA LEU A 154 -12.11 -7.87 -8.83
C LEU A 154 -13.32 -8.66 -8.33
N ALA A 155 -14.14 -8.04 -7.48
CA ALA A 155 -15.37 -8.65 -6.97
C ALA A 155 -16.42 -8.84 -8.08
N ALA A 156 -16.60 -7.85 -8.97
CA ALA A 156 -17.52 -7.95 -10.11
C ALA A 156 -17.13 -9.08 -11.08
N LEU A 157 -15.82 -9.35 -11.20
CA LEU A 157 -15.29 -10.48 -11.98
C LEU A 157 -15.34 -11.82 -11.24
N GLY A 158 -15.80 -11.85 -9.98
CA GLY A 158 -15.85 -13.07 -9.15
C GLY A 158 -14.47 -13.56 -8.68
N ILE A 159 -13.42 -12.75 -8.78
CA ILE A 159 -12.06 -13.12 -8.38
C ILE A 159 -11.97 -13.13 -6.85
N ARG A 160 -11.69 -14.30 -6.29
CA ARG A 160 -11.56 -14.53 -4.85
C ARG A 160 -10.11 -14.51 -4.37
N ASN A 161 -9.19 -14.98 -5.22
CA ASN A 161 -7.75 -15.03 -4.94
C ASN A 161 -7.03 -14.10 -5.91
N VAL A 162 -6.34 -13.10 -5.36
CA VAL A 162 -5.70 -12.02 -6.11
C VAL A 162 -4.20 -12.30 -6.21
N PRO A 163 -3.60 -12.34 -7.42
CA PRO A 163 -2.17 -12.48 -7.60
C PRO A 163 -1.46 -11.18 -7.22
N VAL A 164 -0.58 -11.24 -6.22
CA VAL A 164 0.14 -10.07 -5.70
C VAL A 164 1.61 -10.38 -5.49
N TYR A 165 2.46 -9.34 -5.51
CA TYR A 165 3.82 -9.49 -5.02
C TYR A 165 3.81 -9.79 -3.53
N ASP A 166 4.66 -10.74 -3.10
CA ASP A 166 4.74 -11.15 -1.71
C ASP A 166 5.45 -10.09 -0.86
N MET A 167 5.13 -10.04 0.42
CA MET A 167 5.74 -9.12 1.38
C MET A 167 7.05 -9.71 1.91
N PRO A 168 8.16 -8.94 1.93
CA PRO A 168 9.38 -9.44 2.56
C PRO A 168 9.18 -9.66 4.05
N THR A 169 9.63 -10.79 4.54
CA THR A 169 9.74 -11.07 5.96
C THR A 169 10.99 -10.38 6.51
N VAL A 170 10.84 -9.63 7.60
CA VAL A 170 11.90 -8.82 8.17
C VAL A 170 12.15 -9.23 9.61
N ALA A 171 13.25 -9.95 9.85
CA ALA A 171 13.69 -10.33 11.20
C ALA A 171 14.19 -9.09 11.95
N ILE A 172 13.74 -8.89 13.17
CA ILE A 172 14.16 -7.81 14.05
C ILE A 172 14.76 -8.42 15.32
N ILE A 173 16.02 -8.07 15.60
CA ILE A 173 16.79 -8.53 16.77
C ILE A 173 17.25 -7.31 17.55
N SER A 174 16.99 -7.23 18.83
CA SER A 174 17.57 -6.21 19.71
C SER A 174 18.80 -6.76 20.41
N THR A 175 19.86 -5.97 20.52
CA THR A 175 21.10 -6.36 21.20
C THR A 175 21.43 -5.40 22.34
N GLY A 176 21.89 -5.92 23.45
CA GLY A 176 22.32 -5.16 24.62
C GLY A 176 21.88 -5.81 25.92
N ASP A 177 22.80 -5.91 26.87
CA ASP A 177 22.55 -6.45 28.23
C ASP A 177 21.58 -5.57 29.03
N GLU A 178 21.49 -4.26 28.70
CA GLU A 178 20.58 -3.29 29.32
C GLU A 178 19.10 -3.63 29.10
N LEU A 179 18.77 -4.34 28.01
CA LEU A 179 17.40 -4.71 27.67
C LEU A 179 16.74 -5.67 28.68
N ALA A 180 17.54 -6.28 29.54
CA ALA A 180 17.01 -7.01 30.70
C ALA A 180 16.37 -6.09 31.76
N ARG A 181 16.61 -4.78 31.71
CA ARG A 181 16.19 -3.79 32.72
C ARG A 181 15.39 -2.63 32.19
N ILE A 182 15.42 -2.38 30.86
CA ILE A 182 14.71 -1.31 30.20
C ILE A 182 13.79 -1.86 29.11
N ASN A 183 12.76 -1.11 28.75
CA ASN A 183 11.87 -1.49 27.66
C ASN A 183 12.58 -1.37 26.30
N ASP A 184 12.41 -2.39 25.46
CA ASP A 184 12.87 -2.39 24.09
C ASP A 184 11.95 -1.55 23.21
N VAL A 185 12.29 -0.27 23.05
CA VAL A 185 11.54 0.67 22.21
C VAL A 185 11.86 0.44 20.74
N ASN A 186 13.11 0.09 20.42
CA ASN A 186 13.60 0.02 19.05
C ASN A 186 12.93 -1.10 18.25
N SER A 187 12.80 -2.30 18.82
CA SER A 187 12.16 -3.42 18.10
C SER A 187 10.70 -3.14 17.74
N ILE A 188 9.97 -2.53 18.68
CA ILE A 188 8.55 -2.18 18.46
C ILE A 188 8.39 -1.12 17.37
N THR A 189 9.22 -0.06 17.45
CA THR A 189 9.14 1.03 16.47
C THR A 189 9.65 0.62 15.08
N LEU A 190 10.71 -0.19 15.00
CA LEU A 190 11.20 -0.76 13.75
C LEU A 190 10.15 -1.71 13.14
N SER A 191 9.46 -2.52 13.95
CA SER A 191 8.36 -3.37 13.47
C SER A 191 7.24 -2.54 12.85
N ALA A 192 6.88 -1.41 13.46
CA ALA A 192 5.87 -0.51 12.92
C ALA A 192 6.31 0.11 11.58
N ILE A 193 7.57 0.58 11.47
CA ILE A 193 8.12 1.12 10.22
C ILE A 193 8.13 0.06 9.10
N VAL A 194 8.53 -1.17 9.42
CA VAL A 194 8.54 -2.30 8.47
C VAL A 194 7.12 -2.58 7.96
N ALA A 195 6.14 -2.72 8.86
CA ALA A 195 4.75 -2.98 8.49
C ALA A 195 4.16 -1.85 7.63
N GLN A 196 4.39 -0.59 8.01
CA GLN A 196 3.94 0.58 7.25
C GLN A 196 4.59 0.67 5.87
N SER A 197 5.80 0.11 5.71
CA SER A 197 6.53 0.08 4.44
C SER A 197 6.08 -1.05 3.50
N GLY A 198 5.24 -1.98 3.96
CA GLY A 198 4.78 -3.13 3.19
C GLY A 198 5.59 -4.41 3.44
N GLY A 199 6.35 -4.48 4.54
CA GLY A 199 7.03 -5.69 4.98
C GLY A 199 6.29 -6.40 6.12
N SER A 200 6.64 -7.66 6.38
CA SER A 200 6.12 -8.47 7.48
C SER A 200 7.19 -8.57 8.60
N PRO A 201 7.05 -7.82 9.72
CA PRO A 201 8.04 -7.84 10.79
C PRO A 201 7.93 -9.12 11.61
N VAL A 202 9.09 -9.71 11.93
CA VAL A 202 9.24 -10.90 12.79
C VAL A 202 10.21 -10.58 13.92
N PHE A 203 9.71 -10.35 15.12
CA PHE A 203 10.58 -10.12 16.28
C PHE A 203 11.23 -11.43 16.73
N MET A 204 12.55 -11.50 16.64
CA MET A 204 13.36 -12.69 16.98
C MET A 204 13.87 -12.69 18.43
N GLY A 205 13.44 -11.70 19.23
CA GLY A 205 13.86 -11.53 20.60
C GLY A 205 15.16 -10.73 20.76
N THR A 206 15.70 -10.75 21.97
CA THR A 206 16.91 -10.03 22.35
C THR A 206 18.13 -10.94 22.35
N ALA A 207 19.30 -10.38 22.04
CA ALA A 207 20.60 -11.02 22.22
C ALA A 207 21.40 -10.25 23.25
N THR A 208 22.16 -10.98 24.09
CA THR A 208 23.15 -10.41 25.00
C THR A 208 24.36 -9.88 24.19
N ASP A 209 25.21 -9.07 24.85
CA ASP A 209 26.46 -8.55 24.25
C ASP A 209 27.57 -9.65 24.13
N GLU A 210 27.17 -10.90 23.91
CA GLU A 210 28.06 -12.02 23.60
C GLU A 210 28.06 -12.35 22.10
N ILE A 211 29.23 -12.38 21.47
CA ILE A 211 29.38 -12.65 20.00
C ILE A 211 28.69 -13.96 19.60
N SER A 212 28.84 -15.02 20.43
CA SER A 212 28.23 -16.33 20.17
C SER A 212 26.70 -16.25 20.11
N HIS A 213 26.08 -15.52 21.05
CA HIS A 213 24.61 -15.37 21.12
C HIS A 213 24.10 -14.53 19.96
N VAL A 214 24.76 -13.40 19.67
CA VAL A 214 24.40 -12.55 18.51
C VAL A 214 24.48 -13.34 17.21
N LYS A 215 25.56 -14.10 16.97
CA LYS A 215 25.72 -14.96 15.79
C LYS A 215 24.61 -16.01 15.67
N HIS A 216 24.26 -16.65 16.79
CA HIS A 216 23.20 -17.65 16.81
C HIS A 216 21.86 -17.03 16.37
N LYS A 217 21.48 -15.89 16.95
CA LYS A 217 20.26 -15.16 16.59
C LYS A 217 20.24 -14.70 15.13
N ILE A 218 21.35 -14.20 14.62
CA ILE A 218 21.45 -13.79 13.23
C ILE A 218 21.30 -14.99 12.29
N LYS A 219 21.91 -16.15 12.62
CA LYS A 219 21.74 -17.37 11.82
C LYS A 219 20.29 -17.86 11.80
N GLU A 220 19.57 -17.77 12.91
CA GLU A 220 18.13 -18.07 12.93
C GLU A 220 17.33 -17.11 12.04
N ALA A 221 17.75 -15.83 12.00
CA ALA A 221 17.11 -14.77 11.25
C ALA A 221 17.32 -14.85 9.71
N THR A 222 18.28 -15.65 9.21
CA THR A 222 18.47 -15.86 7.76
C THR A 222 17.31 -16.59 7.09
N LYS A 223 16.36 -17.12 7.85
CA LYS A 223 15.07 -17.64 7.35
C LYS A 223 14.16 -16.52 6.80
N CYS A 224 14.39 -15.28 7.23
CA CYS A 224 13.69 -14.09 6.75
C CYS A 224 14.42 -13.48 5.54
N ASP A 225 13.74 -12.57 4.84
CA ASP A 225 14.28 -11.93 3.64
C ASP A 225 15.21 -10.77 3.96
N ILE A 226 15.01 -10.11 5.11
CA ILE A 226 15.83 -9.00 5.62
C ILE A 226 16.10 -9.24 7.11
N ILE A 227 17.29 -8.87 7.56
CA ILE A 227 17.66 -8.92 8.97
C ILE A 227 17.92 -7.49 9.46
N ILE A 228 17.30 -7.08 10.56
CA ILE A 228 17.56 -5.82 11.23
C ILE A 228 18.04 -6.11 12.65
N THR A 229 19.13 -5.47 13.05
CA THR A 229 19.57 -5.47 14.46
C THR A 229 19.53 -4.04 15.01
N SER A 230 19.26 -3.88 16.28
CA SER A 230 19.30 -2.61 16.99
C SER A 230 20.23 -2.72 18.19
N GLY A 231 21.24 -1.86 18.28
CA GLY A 231 22.29 -1.90 19.28
C GLY A 231 23.59 -2.56 18.82
N GLY A 232 24.60 -2.64 19.68
CA GLY A 232 25.90 -3.28 19.42
C GLY A 232 26.78 -2.62 18.35
N ILE A 233 26.49 -1.36 17.95
CA ILE A 233 27.15 -0.66 16.83
C ILE A 233 27.71 0.73 17.24
N SER A 234 27.92 1.00 18.51
CA SER A 234 28.49 2.25 19.01
C SER A 234 30.01 2.23 19.00
N SER A 235 30.68 3.37 18.92
CA SER A 235 32.15 3.53 18.96
C SER A 235 32.82 3.13 20.29
N GLY A 236 32.15 2.35 21.15
CA GLY A 236 32.65 1.85 22.40
C GLY A 236 33.47 0.55 22.28
N LYS A 237 34.11 0.12 23.38
CA LYS A 237 34.90 -1.13 23.46
C LYS A 237 34.12 -2.43 23.17
N LYS A 238 32.78 -2.33 22.94
CA LYS A 238 31.84 -3.45 22.67
C LYS A 238 31.17 -3.34 21.32
N ASP A 239 31.85 -2.82 20.28
CA ASP A 239 31.31 -2.74 18.94
C ASP A 239 31.32 -4.13 18.26
N LEU A 240 30.30 -4.94 18.55
CA LEU A 240 30.27 -6.36 18.18
C LEU A 240 29.81 -6.58 16.71
N MET A 241 28.90 -5.73 16.21
CA MET A 241 28.24 -5.98 14.92
C MET A 241 29.19 -6.00 13.73
N PRO A 242 30.19 -5.09 13.58
CA PRO A 242 31.16 -5.16 12.50
C PRO A 242 31.94 -6.48 12.47
N ILE A 243 32.29 -7.01 13.63
CA ILE A 243 33.01 -8.29 13.76
C ILE A 243 32.06 -9.44 13.36
N VAL A 244 30.86 -9.47 13.93
CA VAL A 244 29.88 -10.53 13.69
C VAL A 244 29.49 -10.60 12.21
N VAL A 245 29.18 -9.44 11.58
CA VAL A 245 28.80 -9.39 10.16
C VAL A 245 29.96 -9.79 9.26
N SER A 246 31.22 -9.39 9.57
CA SER A 246 32.40 -9.80 8.80
C SER A 246 32.68 -11.29 8.90
N GLU A 247 32.38 -11.94 10.04
CA GLU A 247 32.64 -13.37 10.23
C GLU A 247 31.51 -14.26 9.70
N LEU A 248 30.29 -13.78 9.62
CA LEU A 248 29.15 -14.52 9.08
C LEU A 248 28.92 -14.29 7.59
N GLY A 249 29.49 -13.23 7.03
CA GLY A 249 29.27 -12.86 5.63
C GLY A 249 30.18 -11.71 5.20
N GLY A 250 29.62 -10.60 4.75
CA GLY A 250 30.36 -9.43 4.25
C GLY A 250 29.74 -8.11 4.66
N VAL A 251 30.57 -7.13 5.01
CA VAL A 251 30.14 -5.75 5.25
C VAL A 251 30.05 -5.01 3.92
N LEU A 252 28.89 -4.41 3.63
CA LEU A 252 28.67 -3.56 2.47
C LEU A 252 29.13 -2.13 2.75
N PHE A 253 28.75 -1.60 3.91
CA PHE A 253 29.23 -0.32 4.40
C PHE A 253 29.17 -0.24 5.93
N HIS A 254 30.02 0.61 6.50
CA HIS A 254 30.02 0.97 7.91
C HIS A 254 30.20 2.46 8.07
N ARG A 255 29.29 3.09 8.83
CA ARG A 255 29.11 4.52 9.05
C ARG A 255 28.65 5.29 7.81
N VAL A 256 27.58 6.03 8.01
CA VAL A 256 26.96 6.89 6.98
C VAL A 256 27.12 8.35 7.38
N LYS A 257 27.33 9.25 6.43
CA LYS A 257 27.45 10.70 6.65
C LYS A 257 26.08 11.32 6.98
N MET A 258 25.50 10.94 8.12
CA MET A 258 24.22 11.43 8.59
C MET A 258 24.20 11.70 10.10
N ARG A 259 23.32 12.61 10.52
CA ARG A 259 23.03 12.92 11.92
C ARG A 259 21.53 13.14 12.15
N PRO A 260 20.94 12.50 13.18
CA PRO A 260 21.50 11.38 13.94
C PRO A 260 21.55 10.09 13.08
N GLY A 261 22.32 9.06 13.48
CA GLY A 261 22.35 7.77 12.80
C GLY A 261 23.69 7.36 12.19
N MET A 262 24.74 8.17 12.33
CA MET A 262 26.07 7.92 11.74
C MET A 262 26.60 6.48 11.87
N PRO A 263 26.48 5.78 13.03
CA PRO A 263 27.12 4.46 13.21
C PRO A 263 26.46 3.29 12.46
N MET A 264 25.42 3.53 11.66
CA MET A 264 24.76 2.47 10.90
C MET A 264 25.73 1.62 10.08
N LEU A 265 25.49 0.29 10.07
CA LEU A 265 26.18 -0.69 9.25
C LEU A 265 25.18 -1.49 8.41
N ALA A 266 25.56 -1.84 7.20
CA ALA A 266 24.86 -2.85 6.41
C ALA A 266 25.83 -3.90 5.86
N GLY A 267 25.33 -5.11 5.70
CA GLY A 267 26.09 -6.25 5.21
C GLY A 267 25.21 -7.28 4.53
N MET A 268 25.81 -8.39 4.17
CA MET A 268 25.19 -9.58 3.60
C MET A 268 25.52 -10.81 4.42
N ILE A 269 24.53 -11.64 4.75
CA ILE A 269 24.72 -12.93 5.40
C ILE A 269 23.80 -13.94 4.70
N ASP A 270 24.34 -15.04 4.16
CA ASP A 270 23.59 -16.06 3.42
C ASP A 270 22.66 -15.43 2.35
N GLU A 271 23.21 -14.50 1.56
CA GLU A 271 22.48 -13.73 0.52
C GLU A 271 21.34 -12.83 1.07
N LYS A 272 21.21 -12.70 2.37
CA LYS A 272 20.23 -11.82 3.01
C LYS A 272 20.89 -10.51 3.46
N PRO A 273 20.27 -9.35 3.15
CA PRO A 273 20.74 -8.08 3.66
C PRO A 273 20.54 -8.01 5.17
N ILE A 274 21.58 -7.55 5.88
CA ILE A 274 21.52 -7.20 7.29
C ILE A 274 21.77 -5.71 7.47
N LEU A 275 20.89 -5.04 8.22
CA LEU A 275 20.99 -3.64 8.60
C LEU A 275 21.14 -3.55 10.11
N CYS A 276 22.28 -3.03 10.56
CA CYS A 276 22.53 -2.83 11.98
C CYS A 276 22.28 -1.37 12.33
N MET A 277 21.22 -1.12 13.11
CA MET A 277 20.75 0.20 13.50
C MET A 277 21.39 0.64 14.83
N PRO A 278 21.59 1.95 15.04
CA PRO A 278 22.09 2.48 16.32
C PRO A 278 21.18 2.08 17.50
N GLY A 279 21.76 1.86 18.69
CA GLY A 279 21.00 1.59 19.92
C GLY A 279 20.22 2.80 20.44
N ASN A 280 20.72 4.03 20.23
CA ASN A 280 20.02 5.27 20.62
C ASN A 280 18.70 5.42 19.87
N VAL A 281 17.58 5.57 20.59
CA VAL A 281 16.20 5.50 20.05
C VAL A 281 15.96 6.46 18.89
N THR A 282 16.28 7.75 19.04
CA THR A 282 16.07 8.72 17.94
C THR A 282 16.95 8.40 16.74
N SER A 283 18.20 7.96 16.95
CA SER A 283 19.09 7.55 15.85
C SER A 283 18.57 6.32 15.13
N CYS A 284 18.06 5.34 15.85
CA CYS A 284 17.46 4.12 15.32
C CYS A 284 16.25 4.44 14.44
N LEU A 285 15.33 5.26 14.96
CA LEU A 285 14.12 5.68 14.24
C LEU A 285 14.43 6.49 12.99
N VAL A 286 15.36 7.46 13.06
CA VAL A 286 15.78 8.23 11.88
C VAL A 286 16.38 7.30 10.82
N CYS A 287 17.29 6.39 11.19
CA CYS A 287 17.81 5.39 10.25
C CYS A 287 16.68 4.52 9.67
N GLY A 288 15.74 4.08 10.51
CA GLY A 288 14.58 3.30 10.11
C GLY A 288 13.76 4.02 9.05
N HIS A 289 13.37 5.28 9.29
CA HIS A 289 12.59 6.08 8.34
C HIS A 289 13.34 6.45 7.06
N VAL A 290 14.67 6.59 7.12
CA VAL A 290 15.48 6.95 5.94
C VAL A 290 15.70 5.73 5.02
N PHE A 291 15.99 4.55 5.58
CA PHE A 291 16.47 3.42 4.79
C PHE A 291 15.46 2.29 4.59
N LEU A 292 14.57 2.02 5.56
CA LEU A 292 13.65 0.88 5.45
C LEU A 292 12.53 1.11 4.43
N PRO A 293 11.82 2.27 4.42
CA PRO A 293 10.73 2.46 3.47
C PRO A 293 11.18 2.37 2.01
N PRO A 294 12.24 3.05 1.54
CA PRO A 294 12.65 2.93 0.15
C PRO A 294 13.06 1.50 -0.24
N MET A 295 13.80 0.81 0.63
CA MET A 295 14.23 -0.56 0.40
C MET A 295 13.04 -1.53 0.32
N ILE A 296 12.17 -1.53 1.35
CA ILE A 296 11.05 -2.47 1.45
C ILE A 296 10.02 -2.20 0.36
N ARG A 297 9.64 -0.92 0.12
CA ARG A 297 8.66 -0.54 -0.91
C ARG A 297 9.11 -0.96 -2.30
N ARG A 298 10.41 -0.84 -2.59
CA ARG A 298 10.98 -1.35 -3.84
C ARG A 298 10.84 -2.87 -3.96
N MET A 299 11.08 -3.61 -2.88
CA MET A 299 10.97 -5.07 -2.88
C MET A 299 9.55 -5.56 -3.15
N VAL A 300 8.53 -4.79 -2.77
CA VAL A 300 7.11 -5.10 -3.02
C VAL A 300 6.53 -4.34 -4.21
N HIS A 301 7.39 -3.72 -5.04
CA HIS A 301 7.00 -2.95 -6.22
C HIS A 301 6.08 -1.75 -5.94
N LEU A 302 6.06 -1.24 -4.70
CA LEU A 302 5.33 -0.01 -4.35
C LEU A 302 6.08 1.22 -4.88
N PRO A 303 5.39 2.34 -5.20
CA PRO A 303 6.02 3.59 -5.59
C PRO A 303 7.03 4.08 -4.56
N PHE A 304 8.13 4.66 -5.03
CA PHE A 304 9.27 5.09 -4.22
C PHE A 304 9.01 6.33 -3.33
N ALA A 305 7.82 6.88 -3.30
CA ALA A 305 7.48 8.04 -2.47
C ALA A 305 7.63 7.73 -0.98
N GLY A 306 8.18 8.67 -0.20
CA GLY A 306 8.20 8.61 1.26
C GLY A 306 6.79 8.39 1.83
N LEU A 307 6.69 7.90 3.05
CA LEU A 307 5.43 7.45 3.65
C LEU A 307 4.34 8.53 3.71
N GLY A 308 4.71 9.81 3.89
CA GLY A 308 3.75 10.90 4.10
C GLY A 308 3.82 12.06 3.09
N GLY A 309 4.67 11.97 2.05
CA GLY A 309 4.87 13.05 1.09
C GLY A 309 5.73 14.21 1.65
N VAL A 310 5.72 15.36 0.94
CA VAL A 310 6.49 16.54 1.31
C VAL A 310 5.53 17.70 1.57
N ARG A 311 5.74 18.42 2.67
CA ARG A 311 5.03 19.66 3.00
C ARG A 311 6.00 20.82 3.10
N ARG A 312 5.63 21.95 2.51
CA ARG A 312 6.41 23.18 2.61
C ARG A 312 6.06 23.93 3.88
N ALA A 313 7.07 24.38 4.64
CA ALA A 313 6.90 25.11 5.89
C ALA A 313 8.06 26.07 6.10
N ARG A 314 7.88 27.02 7.02
CA ARG A 314 8.94 27.96 7.44
C ARG A 314 9.56 27.46 8.74
N LEU A 315 10.90 27.34 8.80
CA LEU A 315 11.58 27.06 10.07
C LEU A 315 11.33 28.18 11.09
N SER A 316 10.97 27.79 12.31
CA SER A 316 10.74 28.72 13.43
C SER A 316 12.02 29.45 13.89
N GLU A 317 13.18 28.84 13.68
CA GLU A 317 14.49 29.35 14.09
C GLU A 317 15.57 28.91 13.10
N GLU A 318 16.74 29.55 13.18
CA GLU A 318 17.92 29.14 12.44
C GLU A 318 18.54 27.91 13.05
N VAL A 319 18.88 26.93 12.20
CA VAL A 319 19.44 25.64 12.61
C VAL A 319 20.84 25.49 12.07
N VAL A 320 21.80 25.29 12.98
CA VAL A 320 23.19 24.99 12.62
C VAL A 320 23.40 23.52 12.37
N SER A 321 24.08 23.17 11.27
CA SER A 321 24.45 21.80 10.90
C SER A 321 25.96 21.65 10.78
N GLU A 322 26.47 20.42 10.86
CA GLU A 322 27.89 20.10 10.68
C GLU A 322 28.18 19.89 9.19
N TYR A 323 29.18 20.58 8.66
CA TYR A 323 29.64 20.40 7.29
C TYR A 323 30.08 18.95 7.02
N GLY A 324 29.71 18.42 5.87
CA GLY A 324 30.01 17.06 5.45
C GLY A 324 29.08 15.98 6.02
N MET A 325 28.03 16.38 6.75
CA MET A 325 27.04 15.49 7.34
C MET A 325 25.61 15.90 6.95
N ARG A 326 24.83 14.99 6.38
CA ARG A 326 23.40 15.20 6.14
C ARG A 326 22.65 15.14 7.47
N ARG A 327 21.94 16.20 7.81
CA ARG A 327 21.20 16.30 9.06
C ARG A 327 19.70 16.04 8.81
N TYR A 328 19.15 15.12 9.55
CA TYR A 328 17.71 14.86 9.64
C TYR A 328 17.18 15.47 10.92
N LEU A 329 16.46 16.57 10.79
CA LEU A 329 15.95 17.36 11.90
C LEU A 329 14.47 17.07 12.09
N PRO A 330 14.05 16.35 13.14
CA PRO A 330 12.64 16.16 13.44
C PRO A 330 11.98 17.49 13.77
N VAL A 331 10.79 17.74 13.18
CA VAL A 331 10.01 18.97 13.36
C VAL A 331 8.54 18.70 13.58
N LYS A 332 7.90 19.55 14.38
CA LYS A 332 6.45 19.63 14.51
C LYS A 332 5.92 20.73 13.60
N LEU A 333 4.84 20.46 12.88
CA LEU A 333 4.20 21.43 11.99
C LEU A 333 3.00 22.08 12.70
N VAL A 334 3.03 23.42 12.80
CA VAL A 334 1.89 24.19 13.33
C VAL A 334 1.73 25.42 12.43
N ASP A 335 0.57 25.56 11.81
CA ASP A 335 0.19 26.71 10.98
C ASP A 335 1.24 27.10 9.93
N GLY A 336 1.81 26.10 9.23
CA GLY A 336 2.84 26.32 8.20
C GLY A 336 4.23 26.62 8.74
N VAL A 337 4.45 26.52 10.06
CA VAL A 337 5.75 26.69 10.71
C VAL A 337 6.27 25.35 11.20
N ALA A 338 7.54 25.07 10.93
CA ALA A 338 8.27 23.88 11.35
C ALA A 338 9.10 24.19 12.62
N TYR A 339 8.71 23.59 13.73
CA TYR A 339 9.36 23.74 15.04
C TYR A 339 10.28 22.55 15.30
N PRO A 340 11.62 22.73 15.47
CA PRO A 340 12.52 21.64 15.84
C PRO A 340 12.11 20.95 17.15
N THR A 341 12.04 19.62 17.12
CA THR A 341 11.72 18.81 18.31
C THR A 341 12.91 18.03 18.85
N PHE A 342 14.06 18.09 18.17
CA PHE A 342 15.26 17.35 18.54
C PHE A 342 15.87 17.84 19.86
N LYS A 343 15.90 16.93 20.86
CA LYS A 343 16.47 17.16 22.19
C LYS A 343 17.73 16.33 22.45
N GLY A 344 17.96 15.30 21.65
CA GLY A 344 19.09 14.37 21.77
C GLY A 344 18.81 13.01 21.13
N SER A 345 19.87 12.28 20.78
CA SER A 345 19.77 11.00 20.06
C SER A 345 19.14 9.85 20.86
N SER A 346 19.18 9.95 22.20
CA SER A 346 18.62 8.93 23.11
C SER A 346 17.20 9.24 23.60
N LEU A 347 16.62 10.39 23.22
CA LEU A 347 15.33 10.85 23.75
C LEU A 347 14.23 10.62 22.72
N ILE A 348 13.34 9.66 23.00
CA ILE A 348 12.25 9.27 22.09
C ILE A 348 11.35 10.44 21.69
N THR A 349 11.12 11.39 22.59
CA THR A 349 10.28 12.57 22.29
C THR A 349 10.89 13.52 21.26
N SER A 350 12.18 13.36 20.94
CA SER A 350 12.83 14.10 19.85
C SER A 350 12.19 13.82 18.49
N ILE A 351 11.70 12.60 18.26
CA ILE A 351 11.04 12.19 17.02
C ILE A 351 9.58 11.81 17.25
N GLY A 352 9.23 11.29 18.43
CA GLY A 352 7.86 10.86 18.73
C GLY A 352 6.81 11.98 18.74
N HIS A 353 7.23 13.24 18.83
CA HIS A 353 6.34 14.41 18.72
C HIS A 353 6.48 15.14 17.37
N ALA A 354 7.30 14.63 16.47
CA ALA A 354 7.51 15.22 15.15
C ALA A 354 6.41 14.79 14.17
N ASP A 355 6.00 15.69 13.30
CA ASP A 355 5.12 15.41 12.17
C ASP A 355 5.93 15.06 10.91
N GLY A 356 7.25 15.38 10.92
CA GLY A 356 8.15 15.12 9.80
C GLY A 356 9.61 15.48 10.12
N MET A 357 10.44 15.40 9.09
CA MET A 357 11.86 15.74 9.17
C MET A 357 12.25 16.77 8.11
N VAL A 358 13.00 17.79 8.51
CA VAL A 358 13.73 18.68 7.57
C VAL A 358 15.07 18.04 7.29
N VAL A 359 15.42 17.92 6.00
CA VAL A 359 16.72 17.44 5.56
C VAL A 359 17.62 18.62 5.26
N ILE A 360 18.76 18.69 5.94
CA ILE A 360 19.81 19.71 5.71
C ILE A 360 20.96 18.98 5.02
N GLY A 361 21.34 19.45 3.83
CA GLY A 361 22.38 18.85 2.99
C GLY A 361 23.78 18.89 3.63
N GLU A 362 24.68 18.11 3.09
CA GLU A 362 26.07 17.97 3.60
C GLU A 362 26.88 19.26 3.49
N GLU A 363 26.57 20.12 2.54
CA GLU A 363 27.27 21.39 2.30
C GLU A 363 26.64 22.59 3.04
N GLU A 364 25.45 22.36 3.66
CA GLU A 364 24.75 23.39 4.41
C GLU A 364 25.17 23.38 5.88
N THR A 365 25.75 24.50 6.35
CA THR A 365 26.09 24.67 7.78
C THR A 365 25.00 25.42 8.55
N ILE A 366 24.14 26.14 7.86
CA ILE A 366 23.06 26.96 8.43
C ILE A 366 21.81 26.78 7.56
N ARG A 367 20.67 26.43 8.18
CA ARG A 367 19.37 26.37 7.50
C ARG A 367 18.38 27.31 8.17
N LYS A 368 17.68 28.11 7.35
CA LYS A 368 16.61 29.02 7.80
C LYS A 368 15.60 29.27 6.68
N GLY A 369 14.47 29.86 7.02
CA GLY A 369 13.43 30.24 6.06
C GLY A 369 12.57 29.04 5.62
N GLU A 370 12.18 29.03 4.35
CA GLU A 370 11.33 27.99 3.79
C GLU A 370 12.08 26.67 3.65
N VAL A 371 11.44 25.60 4.02
CA VAL A 371 11.97 24.22 4.00
C VAL A 371 10.93 23.25 3.53
N ASP A 372 11.39 22.15 2.94
CA ASP A 372 10.59 20.99 2.66
C ASP A 372 10.66 20.03 3.85
N VAL A 373 9.51 19.65 4.38
CA VAL A 373 9.36 18.69 5.48
C VAL A 373 8.90 17.37 4.90
N GLN A 374 9.74 16.36 5.03
CA GLN A 374 9.37 14.98 4.72
C GLN A 374 8.47 14.46 5.86
N VAL A 375 7.19 14.23 5.58
CA VAL A 375 6.21 13.77 6.57
C VAL A 375 6.49 12.31 6.93
N LEU A 376 6.44 11.98 8.24
CA LEU A 376 6.69 10.64 8.78
C LEU A 376 5.44 9.75 8.75
#